data_f65f48495f5cf79a02c808af3bafb459
#
_entry.id   f65f48495f5cf79a02c808af3bafb459
#
_cell.length_a   1.000
_cell.length_b   1.000
_cell.length_c   1.000
_cell.angle_alpha   90.00
_cell.angle_beta   90.00
_cell.angle_gamma   90.00
#
_symmetry.space_group_name_H-M   'P 1'
#
loop_
_entity.id
_entity.type
_entity.pdbx_description
1 polymer ?
#
loop_
_entity_poly.entity_id
_entity_poly.type
_entity_poly.pdbx_seq_one_letter_code
_entity_poly.pdbx_strand_id
1 'polypeptide(L)'
;MIVGVLTAHLSLQGITSLKGKRSIIKSLIGRLKSRFNISISEVDRQDNKALAIIGISIVGNDSHFIDKQFDAILNFMRNDGRFYLSQIERETFS
;
A
#
# COMPACT_ATOMS: atom_id res chain seq x y z
N MET A 1 15.35 8.91 -14.98
CA MET A 1 14.08 8.60 -14.30
C MET A 1 14.31 7.47 -13.31
N ILE A 2 13.78 7.63 -12.12
CA ILE A 2 13.87 6.62 -11.06
C ILE A 2 12.47 6.11 -10.78
N VAL A 3 12.35 4.80 -10.60
CA VAL A 3 11.07 4.16 -10.23
C VAL A 3 11.23 3.50 -8.87
N GLY A 4 10.42 3.91 -7.91
CA GLY A 4 10.34 3.23 -6.63
C GLY A 4 9.17 2.26 -6.62
N VAL A 5 9.36 1.09 -6.03
CA VAL A 5 8.34 0.06 -5.87
C VAL A 5 8.25 -0.32 -4.40
N LEU A 6 7.04 -0.31 -3.88
CA LEU A 6 6.74 -0.71 -2.50
C LEU A 6 5.69 -1.81 -2.54
N THR A 7 5.99 -2.91 -1.87
CA THR A 7 5.01 -3.99 -1.67
C THR A 7 4.70 -4.07 -0.18
N ALA A 8 3.43 -3.91 0.16
CA ALA A 8 2.97 -3.93 1.55
C ALA A 8 2.04 -5.11 1.78
N HIS A 9 2.37 -5.94 2.75
CA HIS A 9 1.55 -7.07 3.18
C HIS A 9 0.70 -6.62 4.35
N LEU A 10 -0.61 -6.71 4.20
CA LEU A 10 -1.57 -6.29 5.22
C LEU A 10 -2.22 -7.51 5.84
N SER A 11 -2.34 -7.50 7.16
CA SER A 11 -3.11 -8.47 7.92
C SER A 11 -4.35 -7.77 8.46
N LEU A 12 -5.53 -8.21 8.03
CA LEU A 12 -6.81 -7.66 8.46
C LEU A 12 -7.43 -8.55 9.52
N GLN A 13 -7.96 -7.94 10.57
CA GLN A 13 -8.57 -8.69 11.66
C GLN A 13 -10.08 -8.40 11.72
N GLY A 14 -10.85 -9.42 12.15
CA GLY A 14 -12.28 -9.27 12.33
C GLY A 14 -13.08 -9.17 11.04
N ILE A 15 -12.49 -9.48 9.91
CA ILE A 15 -13.16 -9.41 8.60
C ILE A 15 -13.80 -10.76 8.31
N THR A 16 -15.13 -10.76 8.12
CA THR A 16 -15.92 -11.98 7.95
C THR A 16 -16.30 -12.25 6.49
N SER A 17 -16.04 -11.30 5.58
CA SER A 17 -16.43 -11.45 4.17
C SER A 17 -15.42 -10.78 3.25
N LEU A 18 -15.36 -11.26 2.00
CA LEU A 18 -14.57 -10.60 0.95
C LEU A 18 -15.11 -9.21 0.63
N LYS A 19 -16.42 -9.00 0.72
CA LYS A 19 -17.03 -7.70 0.53
C LYS A 19 -16.51 -6.69 1.55
N GLY A 20 -16.42 -7.07 2.81
CA GLY A 20 -15.85 -6.23 3.87
C GLY A 20 -14.39 -5.89 3.61
N LYS A 21 -13.59 -6.88 3.21
CA LYS A 21 -12.19 -6.65 2.84
C LYS A 21 -12.06 -5.68 1.67
N ARG A 22 -12.83 -5.90 0.61
CA ARG A 22 -12.78 -5.04 -0.59
C ARG A 22 -13.12 -3.60 -0.26
N SER A 23 -14.06 -3.38 0.65
CA SER A 23 -14.43 -2.04 1.11
C SER A 23 -13.25 -1.34 1.78
N ILE A 24 -12.54 -2.05 2.67
CA ILE A 24 -11.36 -1.50 3.36
C ILE A 24 -10.24 -1.18 2.36
N ILE A 25 -9.93 -2.11 1.47
CA ILE A 25 -8.86 -1.93 0.47
C ILE A 25 -9.20 -0.78 -0.50
N LYS A 26 -10.44 -0.70 -0.96
CA LYS A 26 -10.88 0.39 -1.83
C LYS A 26 -10.77 1.74 -1.14
N SER A 27 -11.15 1.82 0.12
CA SER A 27 -11.03 3.03 0.93
C SER A 27 -9.55 3.43 1.08
N LEU A 28 -8.68 2.48 1.40
CA LEU A 28 -7.24 2.73 1.54
C LEU A 28 -6.65 3.26 0.23
N ILE A 29 -6.93 2.59 -0.88
CA ILE A 29 -6.42 2.99 -2.20
C ILE A 29 -6.89 4.40 -2.54
N GLY A 30 -8.17 4.70 -2.33
CA GLY A 30 -8.72 6.02 -2.61
C GLY A 30 -8.07 7.12 -1.78
N ARG A 31 -7.82 6.87 -0.50
CA ARG A 31 -7.16 7.83 0.40
C ARG A 31 -5.71 8.07 0.00
N LEU A 32 -4.98 7.02 -0.33
CA LEU A 32 -3.59 7.15 -0.75
C LEU A 32 -3.47 7.88 -2.08
N LYS A 33 -4.35 7.58 -3.04
CA LYS A 33 -4.37 8.28 -4.33
C LYS A 33 -4.68 9.77 -4.18
N SER A 34 -5.51 10.14 -3.23
CA SER A 34 -5.86 11.55 -3.02
C SER A 34 -4.72 12.35 -2.38
N ARG A 35 -3.79 11.69 -1.71
CA ARG A 35 -2.68 12.33 -0.99
C ARG A 35 -1.35 12.27 -1.72
N PHE A 36 -1.15 11.23 -2.53
CA PHE A 36 0.13 10.94 -3.16
C PHE A 36 -0.06 10.70 -4.66
N ASN A 37 0.91 11.13 -5.44
CA ASN A 37 0.93 10.85 -6.87
C ASN A 37 1.57 9.48 -7.08
N ILE A 38 0.75 8.44 -7.06
CA ILE A 38 1.21 7.06 -7.09
C ILE A 38 0.34 6.22 -8.02
N SER A 39 0.90 5.11 -8.46
CA SER A 39 0.13 3.99 -9.00
C SER A 39 0.00 2.95 -7.90
N ILE A 40 -1.20 2.48 -7.62
CA ILE A 40 -1.48 1.58 -6.51
C ILE A 40 -2.55 0.56 -6.89
N SER A 41 -2.35 -0.69 -6.47
CA SER A 41 -3.31 -1.77 -6.69
C SER A 41 -3.12 -2.86 -5.64
N GLU A 42 -4.18 -3.62 -5.39
CA GLU A 42 -4.06 -4.90 -4.72
C GLU A 42 -3.51 -5.89 -5.75
N VAL A 43 -2.32 -6.46 -5.49
CA VAL A 43 -1.58 -7.24 -6.48
C VAL A 43 -1.63 -8.74 -6.23
N ASP A 44 -2.06 -9.17 -5.05
CA ASP A 44 -2.18 -10.59 -4.72
C ASP A 44 -3.14 -10.78 -3.54
N ARG A 45 -3.55 -12.02 -3.28
CA ARG A 45 -4.43 -12.38 -2.17
C ARG A 45 -5.84 -11.79 -2.28
N GLN A 46 -6.32 -11.52 -3.49
CA GLN A 46 -7.62 -10.88 -3.69
C GLN A 46 -8.78 -11.68 -3.11
N ASP A 47 -8.68 -13.02 -3.08
CA ASP A 47 -9.72 -13.90 -2.57
C ASP A 47 -9.52 -14.29 -1.10
N ASN A 48 -8.55 -13.70 -0.41
CA ASN A 48 -8.28 -13.97 0.99
C ASN A 48 -8.89 -12.87 1.86
N LYS A 49 -9.69 -13.25 2.86
CA LYS A 49 -10.36 -12.28 3.75
C LYS A 49 -9.42 -11.63 4.75
N ALA A 50 -8.35 -12.33 5.12
CA ALA A 50 -7.47 -11.92 6.21
C ALA A 50 -6.20 -11.22 5.72
N LEU A 51 -5.80 -11.43 4.47
CA LEU A 51 -4.54 -10.93 3.93
C LEU A 51 -4.77 -10.14 2.65
N ALA A 52 -3.97 -9.10 2.47
CA ALA A 52 -3.93 -8.33 1.23
C ALA A 52 -2.48 -7.97 0.92
N ILE A 53 -2.14 -7.93 -0.35
CA ILE A 53 -0.84 -7.46 -0.80
C ILE A 53 -1.06 -6.28 -1.72
N ILE A 54 -0.53 -5.13 -1.33
CA ILE A 54 -0.70 -3.87 -2.04
C ILE A 54 0.62 -3.52 -2.72
N GLY A 55 0.56 -3.24 -4.02
CA GLY A 55 1.70 -2.75 -4.78
C GLY A 55 1.56 -1.27 -5.06
N ILE A 56 2.64 -0.52 -4.86
CA ILE A 56 2.70 0.93 -5.08
C ILE A 56 3.94 1.24 -5.89
N SER A 57 3.81 2.11 -6.88
CA SER A 57 4.97 2.62 -7.61
C SER A 57 4.95 4.14 -7.68
N ILE A 58 6.15 4.73 -7.65
CA ILE A 58 6.39 6.17 -7.74
C ILE A 58 7.48 6.40 -8.76
N VAL A 59 7.27 7.39 -9.63
CA VAL A 59 8.28 7.86 -10.58
C VAL A 59 8.80 9.19 -10.10
N GLY A 60 10.11 9.39 -10.19
CA GLY A 60 10.75 10.65 -9.86
C GLY A 60 12.13 10.77 -10.46
N ASN A 61 12.79 11.87 -10.17
CA ASN A 61 14.17 12.12 -10.63
C ASN A 61 15.18 12.12 -9.45
N ASP A 62 14.71 11.81 -8.25
CA ASP A 62 15.50 11.86 -7.02
C ASP A 62 15.06 10.73 -6.09
N SER A 63 15.98 9.82 -5.77
CA SER A 63 15.69 8.67 -4.89
C SER A 63 15.33 9.11 -3.48
N HIS A 64 15.90 10.21 -2.99
CA HIS A 64 15.59 10.74 -1.66
C HIS A 64 14.12 11.17 -1.56
N PHE A 65 13.60 11.81 -2.59
CA PHE A 65 12.19 12.18 -2.67
C PHE A 65 11.30 10.93 -2.60
N ILE A 66 11.65 9.89 -3.37
CA ILE A 66 10.88 8.64 -3.40
C ILE A 66 10.88 7.98 -2.02
N ASP A 67 12.03 7.93 -1.35
CA ASP A 67 12.12 7.36 -0.01
C ASP A 67 11.24 8.12 1.00
N LYS A 68 11.23 9.44 0.93
CA LYS A 68 10.38 10.26 1.79
C LYS A 68 8.89 10.02 1.52
N GLN A 69 8.51 9.84 0.26
CA GLN A 69 7.14 9.54 -0.10
C GLN A 69 6.72 8.18 0.47
N PHE A 70 7.58 7.17 0.35
CA PHE A 70 7.29 5.84 0.91
C PHE A 70 7.17 5.89 2.43
N ASP A 71 8.04 6.64 3.11
CA ASP A 71 7.94 6.80 4.56
C ASP A 71 6.60 7.42 4.96
N ALA A 72 6.15 8.44 4.25
CA ALA A 72 4.88 9.09 4.52
C ALA A 72 3.69 8.15 4.24
N ILE A 73 3.76 7.37 3.16
CA ILE A 73 2.74 6.38 2.82
C ILE A 73 2.64 5.32 3.91
N LEU A 74 3.77 4.79 4.36
CA LEU A 74 3.80 3.77 5.41
C LEU A 74 3.28 4.30 6.73
N ASN A 75 3.61 5.54 7.10
CA ASN A 75 3.07 6.17 8.29
C ASN A 75 1.55 6.30 8.21
N PHE A 76 1.04 6.72 7.07
CA PHE A 76 -0.41 6.80 6.85
C PHE A 76 -1.08 5.43 7.03
N MET A 77 -0.47 4.40 6.45
CA MET A 77 -1.01 3.04 6.54
C MET A 77 -0.96 2.50 7.97
N ARG A 78 0.13 2.75 8.72
CA ARG A 78 0.25 2.30 10.10
C ARG A 78 -0.77 2.93 11.04
N ASN A 79 -1.26 4.12 10.71
CA ASN A 79 -2.24 4.83 11.53
C ASN A 79 -3.69 4.49 11.15
N ASP A 80 -3.91 3.60 10.20
CA ASP A 80 -5.26 3.28 9.72
C ASP A 80 -6.12 2.58 10.78
N GLY A 81 -5.54 1.64 11.49
CA GLY A 81 -6.22 0.90 12.57
C GLY A 81 -7.05 -0.29 12.12
N ARG A 82 -7.27 -0.47 10.82
CA ARG A 82 -8.08 -1.58 10.29
C ARG A 82 -7.26 -2.80 9.90
N PHE A 83 -5.94 -2.65 9.88
CA PHE A 83 -5.01 -3.72 9.50
C PHE A 83 -3.63 -3.45 10.10
N TYR A 84 -2.78 -4.47 10.03
CA TYR A 84 -1.36 -4.37 10.36
C TYR A 84 -0.52 -4.50 9.10
N LEU A 85 0.60 -3.78 9.05
CA LEU A 85 1.65 -4.03 8.07
C LEU A 85 2.50 -5.19 8.59
N SER A 86 2.33 -6.38 8.00
CA SER A 86 3.04 -7.58 8.44
C SER A 86 4.41 -7.72 7.78
N GLN A 87 4.56 -7.19 6.57
CA GLN A 87 5.80 -7.26 5.80
C GLN A 87 5.83 -6.12 4.80
N ILE A 88 7.02 -5.56 4.57
CA ILE A 88 7.24 -4.46 3.62
C ILE A 88 8.47 -4.78 2.78
N GLU A 89 8.36 -4.58 1.48
CA GLU A 89 9.48 -4.72 0.55
C GLU A 89 9.58 -3.42 -0.26
N ARG A 90 10.79 -2.87 -0.37
CA ARG A 90 11.04 -1.63 -1.12
C ARG A 90 12.18 -1.87 -2.10
N GLU A 91 12.01 -1.41 -3.34
CA GLU A 91 13.03 -1.45 -4.35
C GLU A 91 13.04 -0.15 -5.13
N THR A 92 14.21 0.22 -5.64
CA THR A 92 14.38 1.41 -6.48
C THR A 92 15.16 1.03 -7.73
N PHE A 93 14.66 1.46 -8.86
CA PHE A 93 15.26 1.20 -10.17
C PHE A 93 15.59 2.51 -10.85
N SER A 94 16.77 2.60 -11.42
CA SER A 94 17.20 3.80 -12.13
C SER A 94 17.63 3.55 -13.57
#